data_26f466652d056e32c39ec1d7fce52d59
#
_entry.id   26f466652d056e32c39ec1d7fce52d59
#
_cell.length_a   1.000
_cell.length_b   1.000
_cell.length_c   1.000
_cell.angle_alpha   90.00
_cell.angle_beta   90.00
_cell.angle_gamma   90.00
#
_symmetry.space_group_name_H-M   'P 1'
#
loop_
_entity.id
_entity.type
_entity.pdbx_description
1 polymer ?
#
loop_
_entity_poly.entity_id
_entity_poly.type
_entity_poly.pdbx_seq_one_letter_code
_entity_poly.pdbx_strand_id
1 'polypeptide(L)'
;MRNYRRVATDRNELSIVWSARTEEYFRSRRIFLRHPWQVSNVFKIGEVVRIPRGVAPEPYATMPRRSFSSIGAFSYTHSAHLSLGRYCSVARDVSISADEHPLDRVSTHLFTYRRHVQSFGLEEFGVEYPVRPFKVLKAAPVIGNDVWIGAGALLKRGITVGHGAVIGARALVTRDVPPYAIVAGSPAKIIRYRFDEETIARLLSLAWWRFKFTDLHDLDPTDMQAFMDGLEAKIDSGLISPRSWKRC
;
A
#
# COMPACT_ATOMS: atom_id res chain seq x y z
N MET A 1 -18.03 12.71 0.21
CA MET A 1 -17.25 13.43 1.23
C MET A 1 -17.91 14.70 1.82
N ARG A 2 -19.24 14.89 1.78
CA ARG A 2 -19.90 16.10 2.35
C ARG A 2 -20.42 15.93 3.79
N ASN A 3 -20.09 14.85 4.48
CA ASN A 3 -20.77 14.44 5.71
C ASN A 3 -19.95 14.58 7.00
N TYR A 4 -18.86 15.33 7.01
CA TYR A 4 -18.01 15.57 8.18
C TYR A 4 -17.64 17.05 8.30
N ARG A 5 -17.42 17.51 9.54
CA ARG A 5 -16.98 18.87 9.80
C ARG A 5 -15.49 19.01 9.44
N ARG A 6 -15.19 19.79 8.40
CA ARG A 6 -13.82 20.17 8.05
C ARG A 6 -13.32 21.20 9.07
N VAL A 7 -12.08 21.04 9.52
CA VAL A 7 -11.43 21.99 10.45
C VAL A 7 -10.41 22.85 9.70
N ALA A 8 -9.61 22.24 8.82
CA ALA A 8 -8.65 22.92 7.98
C ALA A 8 -8.36 22.06 6.74
N THR A 9 -7.88 22.69 5.68
CA THR A 9 -7.36 21.97 4.51
C THR A 9 -5.96 22.47 4.22
N ASP A 10 -4.97 21.61 4.40
CA ASP A 10 -3.67 21.79 3.79
C ASP A 10 -3.71 21.31 2.34
N ARG A 11 -2.69 21.70 1.53
CA ARG A 11 -2.59 21.25 0.13
C ARG A 11 -2.56 19.72 0.00
N ASN A 12 -2.02 19.02 1.00
CA ASN A 12 -1.79 17.59 0.98
C ASN A 12 -2.69 16.75 1.89
N GLU A 13 -3.42 17.38 2.83
CA GLU A 13 -4.23 16.68 3.83
C GLU A 13 -5.61 17.32 3.99
N LEU A 14 -6.56 16.48 4.41
CA LEU A 14 -7.89 16.86 4.87
C LEU A 14 -7.97 16.63 6.38
N SER A 15 -8.22 17.67 7.16
CA SER A 15 -8.47 17.55 8.60
C SER A 15 -9.97 17.51 8.86
N ILE A 16 -10.42 16.48 9.57
CA ILE A 16 -11.83 16.29 9.96
C ILE A 16 -11.94 16.11 11.47
N VAL A 17 -13.07 16.49 12.05
CA VAL A 17 -13.41 16.13 13.43
C VAL A 17 -14.05 14.75 13.43
N TRP A 18 -13.47 13.81 14.18
CA TRP A 18 -14.03 12.47 14.32
C TRP A 18 -15.35 12.48 15.07
N SER A 19 -16.35 11.82 14.57
CA SER A 19 -17.71 11.80 15.10
C SER A 19 -18.39 10.46 14.85
N ALA A 20 -19.48 10.18 15.54
CA ALA A 20 -20.32 9.01 15.28
C ALA A 20 -20.79 8.95 13.81
N ARG A 21 -21.07 10.10 13.20
CA ARG A 21 -21.41 10.20 11.77
C ARG A 21 -20.24 9.82 10.87
N THR A 22 -19.01 10.14 11.27
CA THR A 22 -17.80 9.73 10.54
C THR A 22 -17.61 8.22 10.63
N GLU A 23 -17.78 7.62 11.81
CA GLU A 23 -17.74 6.16 11.96
C GLU A 23 -18.81 5.48 11.10
N GLU A 24 -20.04 5.99 11.09
CA GLU A 24 -21.10 5.45 10.26
C GLU A 24 -20.79 5.57 8.76
N TYR A 25 -20.17 6.67 8.34
CA TYR A 25 -19.70 6.82 6.95
C TYR A 25 -18.71 5.70 6.58
N PHE A 26 -17.68 5.45 7.40
CA PHE A 26 -16.72 4.36 7.14
C PHE A 26 -17.38 2.98 7.18
N ARG A 27 -18.30 2.77 8.12
CA ARG A 27 -19.06 1.51 8.24
C ARG A 27 -19.95 1.27 7.01
N SER A 28 -20.68 2.28 6.55
CA SER A 28 -21.55 2.18 5.36
C SER A 28 -20.75 1.92 4.07
N ARG A 29 -19.50 2.40 4.02
CA ARG A 29 -18.57 2.14 2.91
C ARG A 29 -17.78 0.84 3.06
N ARG A 30 -18.01 0.08 4.15
CA ARG A 30 -17.26 -1.15 4.45
C ARG A 30 -15.75 -0.93 4.52
N ILE A 31 -15.30 0.23 4.99
CA ILE A 31 -13.89 0.53 5.22
C ILE A 31 -13.61 0.36 6.70
N PHE A 32 -12.66 -0.50 7.03
CA PHE A 32 -12.35 -0.86 8.41
C PHE A 32 -11.09 -0.12 8.88
N LEU A 33 -11.05 0.26 10.14
CA LEU A 33 -9.95 1.03 10.73
C LEU A 33 -9.10 0.19 11.70
N ARG A 34 -9.51 -1.05 11.90
CA ARG A 34 -8.81 -2.03 12.75
C ARG A 34 -9.18 -3.45 12.32
N HIS A 35 -8.19 -4.31 12.27
CA HIS A 35 -8.41 -5.74 12.08
C HIS A 35 -8.88 -6.42 13.39
N PRO A 36 -9.83 -7.37 13.38
CA PRO A 36 -10.67 -7.73 12.23
C PRO A 36 -11.89 -6.80 12.10
N TRP A 37 -12.06 -6.20 10.93
CA TRP A 37 -13.26 -5.50 10.43
C TRP A 37 -13.98 -4.53 11.40
N GLN A 38 -13.23 -3.78 12.20
CA GLN A 38 -13.76 -2.82 13.16
C GLN A 38 -13.59 -1.37 12.67
N VAL A 39 -14.57 -0.51 12.99
CA VAL A 39 -14.52 0.93 12.72
C VAL A 39 -14.43 1.71 14.01
N SER A 40 -15.16 1.31 15.05
CA SER A 40 -15.30 2.02 16.31
C SER A 40 -14.07 1.91 17.22
N ASN A 41 -13.93 2.87 18.14
CA ASN A 41 -12.87 2.89 19.17
C ASN A 41 -11.43 2.99 18.63
N VAL A 42 -11.24 3.48 17.40
CA VAL A 42 -9.90 3.74 16.83
C VAL A 42 -9.50 5.20 17.09
N PHE A 43 -10.43 6.13 16.89
CA PHE A 43 -10.27 7.54 17.19
C PHE A 43 -11.27 7.94 18.28
N LYS A 44 -10.94 8.97 19.08
CA LYS A 44 -11.88 9.54 20.07
C LYS A 44 -12.87 10.47 19.37
N ILE A 45 -14.13 10.46 19.81
CA ILE A 45 -15.12 11.44 19.35
C ILE A 45 -14.63 12.86 19.71
N GLY A 46 -14.64 13.77 18.74
CA GLY A 46 -14.08 15.12 18.86
C GLY A 46 -12.61 15.24 18.46
N GLU A 47 -11.89 14.14 18.26
CA GLU A 47 -10.49 14.15 17.80
C GLU A 47 -10.36 14.71 16.38
N VAL A 48 -9.34 15.52 16.15
CA VAL A 48 -8.97 15.96 14.79
C VAL A 48 -8.13 14.89 14.11
N VAL A 49 -8.63 14.34 13.02
CA VAL A 49 -8.01 13.28 12.25
C VAL A 49 -7.56 13.83 10.89
N ARG A 50 -6.33 13.52 10.50
CA ARG A 50 -5.75 13.92 9.21
C ARG A 50 -5.80 12.76 8.23
N ILE A 51 -6.33 13.03 7.04
CA ILE A 51 -6.45 12.08 5.94
C ILE A 51 -5.66 12.63 4.75
N PRO A 52 -4.63 11.93 4.28
CA PRO A 52 -3.88 12.36 3.11
C PRO A 52 -4.80 12.48 1.88
N ARG A 53 -4.60 13.51 1.06
CA ARG A 53 -5.37 13.67 -0.18
C ARG A 53 -4.99 12.59 -1.19
N GLY A 54 -5.96 12.19 -2.00
CA GLY A 54 -5.77 11.14 -3.01
C GLY A 54 -5.80 9.71 -2.45
N VAL A 55 -5.99 9.55 -1.13
CA VAL A 55 -6.27 8.22 -0.55
C VAL A 55 -7.65 7.76 -1.01
N ALA A 56 -7.68 6.59 -1.62
CA ALA A 56 -8.87 6.02 -2.23
C ALA A 56 -8.97 4.50 -1.95
N PRO A 57 -9.38 4.11 -0.73
CA PRO A 57 -9.57 2.71 -0.38
C PRO A 57 -10.76 2.11 -1.11
N GLU A 58 -10.68 0.82 -1.39
CA GLU A 58 -11.82 0.03 -1.84
C GLU A 58 -12.66 -0.45 -0.63
N PRO A 59 -13.95 -0.76 -0.79
CA PRO A 59 -14.74 -1.45 0.23
C PRO A 59 -14.07 -2.75 0.69
N TYR A 60 -14.27 -3.11 1.94
CA TYR A 60 -13.68 -4.27 2.63
C TYR A 60 -12.15 -4.18 2.87
N ALA A 61 -11.54 -3.02 2.61
CA ALA A 61 -10.17 -2.76 3.02
C ALA A 61 -10.06 -2.50 4.54
N THR A 62 -8.98 -2.96 5.16
CA THR A 62 -8.65 -2.62 6.55
C THR A 62 -7.45 -1.69 6.59
N MET A 63 -7.67 -0.47 7.08
CA MET A 63 -6.65 0.56 7.22
C MET A 63 -5.60 0.21 8.27
N PRO A 64 -4.37 0.72 8.16
CA PRO A 64 -3.42 0.69 9.26
C PRO A 64 -3.96 1.49 10.44
N ARG A 65 -3.57 1.08 11.66
CA ARG A 65 -4.08 1.72 12.86
C ARG A 65 -3.78 3.23 12.85
N ARG A 66 -4.84 4.05 12.97
CA ARG A 66 -4.78 5.52 13.02
C ARG A 66 -4.15 6.18 11.79
N SER A 67 -4.14 5.52 10.64
CA SER A 67 -3.62 6.06 9.39
C SER A 67 -4.53 5.69 8.22
N PHE A 68 -4.36 6.38 7.10
CA PHE A 68 -5.16 6.16 5.89
C PHE A 68 -4.25 5.94 4.69
N SER A 69 -4.60 4.95 3.89
CA SER A 69 -3.86 4.54 2.70
C SER A 69 -4.82 4.04 1.62
N SER A 70 -4.37 4.03 0.37
CA SER A 70 -5.12 3.43 -0.74
C SER A 70 -4.95 1.93 -0.71
N ILE A 71 -5.95 1.22 -0.19
CA ILE A 71 -5.91 -0.23 0.04
C ILE A 71 -7.02 -0.89 -0.76
N GLY A 72 -6.67 -1.93 -1.51
CA GLY A 72 -7.61 -2.74 -2.27
C GLY A 72 -8.49 -3.62 -1.36
N ALA A 73 -9.62 -4.07 -1.90
CA ALA A 73 -10.60 -4.88 -1.19
C ALA A 73 -9.95 -6.14 -0.58
N PHE A 74 -10.40 -6.51 0.61
CA PHE A 74 -9.95 -7.68 1.38
C PHE A 74 -8.47 -7.65 1.81
N SER A 75 -7.78 -6.52 1.59
CA SER A 75 -6.41 -6.33 2.07
C SER A 75 -6.41 -5.73 3.47
N TYR A 76 -5.38 -6.08 4.25
CA TYR A 76 -5.10 -5.46 5.53
C TYR A 76 -3.61 -5.13 5.68
N THR A 77 -3.33 -4.10 6.45
CA THR A 77 -1.97 -3.72 6.80
C THR A 77 -1.89 -3.24 8.24
N HIS A 78 -0.80 -3.58 8.91
CA HIS A 78 -0.44 -3.00 10.21
C HIS A 78 0.56 -1.83 10.07
N SER A 79 0.99 -1.55 8.84
CA SER A 79 2.00 -0.51 8.53
C SER A 79 1.37 0.63 7.74
N ALA A 80 1.71 1.86 8.10
CA ALA A 80 1.24 3.07 7.45
C ALA A 80 1.93 3.32 6.08
N HIS A 81 1.35 4.24 5.30
CA HIS A 81 1.94 4.80 4.07
C HIS A 81 2.12 3.83 2.89
N LEU A 82 1.53 2.65 2.93
CA LEU A 82 1.54 1.69 1.83
C LEU A 82 0.25 1.79 1.02
N SER A 83 0.39 1.76 -0.32
CA SER A 83 -0.73 1.53 -1.22
C SER A 83 -0.70 0.09 -1.70
N LEU A 84 -1.82 -0.61 -1.56
CA LEU A 84 -1.91 -2.05 -1.79
C LEU A 84 -2.97 -2.39 -2.85
N GLY A 85 -2.71 -3.43 -3.63
CA GLY A 85 -3.74 -4.12 -4.38
C GLY A 85 -4.74 -4.85 -3.47
N ARG A 86 -5.52 -5.76 -4.02
CA ARG A 86 -6.52 -6.57 -3.32
C ARG A 86 -5.91 -7.82 -2.70
N TYR A 87 -6.52 -8.35 -1.63
CA TYR A 87 -6.14 -9.59 -0.95
C TYR A 87 -4.72 -9.61 -0.38
N CYS A 88 -4.13 -8.42 -0.14
CA CYS A 88 -2.80 -8.33 0.44
C CYS A 88 -2.79 -8.48 1.95
N SER A 89 -1.76 -9.13 2.47
CA SER A 89 -1.51 -9.33 3.89
C SER A 89 -0.18 -8.67 4.27
N VAL A 90 -0.23 -7.59 5.06
CA VAL A 90 0.97 -6.84 5.42
C VAL A 90 1.15 -6.79 6.93
N ALA A 91 2.28 -7.30 7.39
CA ALA A 91 2.65 -7.35 8.79
C ALA A 91 3.05 -5.97 9.35
N ARG A 92 3.44 -5.94 10.63
CA ARG A 92 3.90 -4.73 11.33
C ARG A 92 5.27 -4.29 10.83
N ASP A 93 5.56 -2.99 11.01
CA ASP A 93 6.89 -2.39 10.83
C ASP A 93 7.42 -2.49 9.39
N VAL A 94 6.55 -2.71 8.42
CA VAL A 94 6.92 -2.59 7.00
C VAL A 94 7.03 -1.12 6.66
N SER A 95 8.14 -0.74 6.04
CA SER A 95 8.47 0.65 5.73
C SER A 95 8.93 0.84 4.29
N ILE A 96 8.85 2.09 3.83
CA ILE A 96 9.40 2.51 2.55
C ILE A 96 10.70 3.28 2.86
N SER A 97 11.75 3.06 2.05
CA SER A 97 13.01 3.80 2.22
C SER A 97 12.78 5.31 2.22
N ALA A 98 13.54 6.00 3.05
CA ALA A 98 13.59 7.45 3.05
C ALA A 98 14.12 8.01 1.72
N ASP A 99 14.21 9.32 1.64
CA ASP A 99 14.77 10.03 0.51
C ASP A 99 16.23 9.65 0.27
N GLU A 100 16.63 9.59 -0.99
CA GLU A 100 18.03 9.42 -1.39
C GLU A 100 18.78 10.76 -1.32
N HIS A 101 20.07 10.69 -1.07
CA HIS A 101 20.99 11.84 -1.14
C HIS A 101 21.76 11.82 -2.45
N PRO A 102 22.20 12.97 -2.99
CA PRO A 102 23.08 13.02 -4.16
C PRO A 102 24.43 12.37 -3.85
N LEU A 103 24.88 11.47 -4.71
CA LEU A 103 26.18 10.80 -4.57
C LEU A 103 27.25 11.39 -5.51
N ASP A 104 26.86 12.33 -6.37
CA ASP A 104 27.65 12.99 -7.41
C ASP A 104 28.15 14.38 -7.01
N ARG A 105 28.13 14.70 -5.72
CA ARG A 105 28.50 16.02 -5.16
C ARG A 105 29.59 15.87 -4.12
N VAL A 106 30.28 17.02 -3.85
CA VAL A 106 31.29 17.08 -2.80
C VAL A 106 30.78 16.67 -1.41
N SER A 107 29.48 16.79 -1.18
CA SER A 107 28.82 16.35 0.05
C SER A 107 27.42 15.85 -0.25
N THR A 108 27.02 14.78 0.42
CA THR A 108 25.65 14.27 0.43
C THR A 108 24.71 15.11 1.30
N HIS A 109 25.23 16.07 2.04
CA HIS A 109 24.47 16.86 3.01
C HIS A 109 23.48 17.81 2.34
N LEU A 110 22.42 18.14 3.07
CA LEU A 110 21.29 18.97 2.63
C LEU A 110 21.69 20.36 2.14
N PHE A 111 22.82 20.92 2.62
CA PHE A 111 23.28 22.26 2.20
C PHE A 111 23.50 22.32 0.69
N THR A 112 23.78 21.21 0.03
CA THR A 112 24.05 21.20 -1.41
C THR A 112 22.78 21.33 -2.27
N TYR A 113 21.55 21.13 -1.70
CA TYR A 113 20.34 21.06 -2.51
C TYR A 113 19.03 21.51 -1.83
N ARG A 114 19.01 21.82 -0.52
CA ARG A 114 17.78 22.20 0.20
C ARG A 114 17.77 23.70 0.54
N ARG A 115 16.77 24.41 0.06
CA ARG A 115 16.61 25.86 0.27
C ARG A 115 16.52 26.29 1.74
N HIS A 116 15.90 25.48 2.61
CA HIS A 116 15.78 25.82 4.02
C HIS A 116 17.16 25.86 4.73
N VAL A 117 18.15 25.10 4.24
CA VAL A 117 19.52 25.18 4.77
C VAL A 117 20.22 26.45 4.26
N GLN A 118 19.91 26.90 3.02
CA GLN A 118 20.35 28.18 2.51
C GLN A 118 19.81 29.34 3.35
N SER A 119 18.48 29.33 3.68
CA SER A 119 17.87 30.34 4.52
C SER A 119 18.51 30.40 5.91
N PHE A 120 18.76 29.23 6.52
CA PHE A 120 19.50 29.14 7.79
C PHE A 120 20.91 29.74 7.69
N GLY A 121 21.63 29.46 6.61
CA GLY A 121 22.97 30.05 6.38
C GLY A 121 22.94 31.56 6.28
N LEU A 122 21.92 32.14 5.65
CA LEU A 122 21.73 33.58 5.57
C LEU A 122 21.38 34.17 6.96
N GLU A 123 20.48 33.54 7.71
CA GLU A 123 20.06 34.02 9.04
C GLU A 123 21.17 33.94 10.08
N GLU A 124 21.97 32.87 10.11
CA GLU A 124 22.97 32.63 11.15
C GLU A 124 24.35 33.22 10.79
N PHE A 125 24.72 33.20 9.52
CA PHE A 125 26.09 33.56 9.08
C PHE A 125 26.12 34.76 8.15
N GLY A 126 24.95 35.32 7.78
CA GLY A 126 24.84 36.44 6.86
C GLY A 126 25.31 36.14 5.43
N VAL A 127 25.37 34.84 5.07
CA VAL A 127 25.88 34.42 3.76
C VAL A 127 24.80 33.71 2.97
N GLU A 128 24.43 34.27 1.83
CA GLU A 128 23.61 33.60 0.83
C GLU A 128 24.51 32.83 -0.14
N TYR A 129 24.12 31.56 -0.40
CA TYR A 129 24.79 30.71 -1.39
C TYR A 129 23.78 29.96 -2.26
N PRO A 130 24.07 29.67 -3.53
CA PRO A 130 23.14 28.97 -4.40
C PRO A 130 23.08 27.49 -4.08
N VAL A 131 21.86 26.95 -3.89
CA VAL A 131 21.64 25.52 -3.84
C VAL A 131 21.31 24.97 -5.23
N ARG A 132 21.83 23.79 -5.54
CA ARG A 132 21.52 23.10 -6.78
C ARG A 132 20.44 22.03 -6.52
N PRO A 133 19.22 22.19 -7.05
CA PRO A 133 18.13 21.23 -6.82
C PRO A 133 18.56 19.80 -7.12
N PHE A 134 18.05 18.87 -6.31
CA PHE A 134 18.21 17.44 -6.51
C PHE A 134 16.83 16.78 -6.44
N LYS A 135 16.53 15.89 -7.39
CA LYS A 135 15.25 15.17 -7.40
C LYS A 135 15.31 14.04 -6.37
N VAL A 136 14.83 14.34 -5.17
CA VAL A 136 14.99 13.53 -3.97
C VAL A 136 14.08 12.31 -3.95
N LEU A 137 12.88 12.41 -4.52
CA LEU A 137 11.82 11.40 -4.33
C LEU A 137 11.56 10.62 -5.61
N LYS A 138 11.76 9.31 -5.54
CA LYS A 138 11.09 8.35 -6.42
C LYS A 138 9.66 8.10 -5.91
N ALA A 139 8.77 7.62 -6.78
CA ALA A 139 7.42 7.23 -6.41
C ALA A 139 7.43 6.17 -5.30
N ALA A 140 6.35 6.10 -4.52
CA ALA A 140 6.14 4.99 -3.61
C ALA A 140 6.12 3.65 -4.37
N PRO A 141 6.46 2.53 -3.73
CA PRO A 141 6.35 1.21 -4.34
C PRO A 141 4.93 0.94 -4.83
N VAL A 142 4.83 0.30 -6.00
CA VAL A 142 3.56 -0.23 -6.51
C VAL A 142 3.43 -1.68 -6.06
N ILE A 143 2.43 -1.97 -5.22
CA ILE A 143 2.22 -3.33 -4.68
C ILE A 143 0.99 -3.94 -5.36
N GLY A 144 1.19 -5.09 -5.98
CA GLY A 144 0.17 -5.83 -6.69
C GLY A 144 -0.92 -6.42 -5.79
N ASN A 145 -1.66 -7.40 -6.31
CA ASN A 145 -2.70 -8.12 -5.57
C ASN A 145 -2.14 -9.41 -4.97
N ASP A 146 -2.75 -9.93 -3.91
CA ASP A 146 -2.34 -11.17 -3.24
C ASP A 146 -0.87 -11.16 -2.75
N VAL A 147 -0.37 -10.00 -2.34
CA VAL A 147 1.01 -9.86 -1.87
C VAL A 147 1.06 -10.07 -0.36
N TRP A 148 1.97 -10.92 0.09
CA TRP A 148 2.29 -11.06 1.50
C TRP A 148 3.62 -10.37 1.83
N ILE A 149 3.61 -9.45 2.81
CA ILE A 149 4.82 -8.76 3.28
C ILE A 149 5.04 -9.07 4.76
N GLY A 150 6.17 -9.71 5.03
CA GLY A 150 6.62 -10.06 6.37
C GLY A 150 7.03 -8.85 7.20
N ALA A 151 7.02 -9.03 8.53
CA ALA A 151 7.31 -7.97 9.49
C ALA A 151 8.70 -7.34 9.30
N GLY A 152 8.78 -6.03 9.44
CA GLY A 152 10.03 -5.28 9.39
C GLY A 152 10.67 -5.21 8.00
N ALA A 153 10.00 -5.58 6.92
CA ALA A 153 10.54 -5.45 5.57
C ALA A 153 10.68 -3.97 5.20
N LEU A 154 11.77 -3.64 4.49
CA LEU A 154 12.05 -2.31 3.96
C LEU A 154 12.00 -2.35 2.42
N LEU A 155 11.10 -1.56 1.85
CA LEU A 155 10.89 -1.47 0.41
C LEU A 155 11.55 -0.20 -0.13
N LYS A 156 12.40 -0.33 -1.14
CA LYS A 156 12.95 0.82 -1.85
C LYS A 156 11.86 1.54 -2.63
N ARG A 157 11.98 2.87 -2.75
CA ARG A 157 11.10 3.66 -3.64
C ARG A 157 11.33 3.32 -5.11
N GLY A 158 10.26 3.44 -5.91
CA GLY A 158 10.30 3.26 -7.36
C GLY A 158 10.32 1.80 -7.81
N ILE A 159 10.08 0.84 -6.92
CA ILE A 159 9.97 -0.58 -7.27
C ILE A 159 8.52 -1.01 -7.45
N THR A 160 8.35 -2.12 -8.17
CA THR A 160 7.09 -2.84 -8.31
C THR A 160 7.18 -4.20 -7.62
N VAL A 161 6.15 -4.54 -6.85
CA VAL A 161 5.97 -5.88 -6.27
C VAL A 161 4.82 -6.55 -7.02
N GLY A 162 5.14 -7.61 -7.76
CA GLY A 162 4.19 -8.33 -8.61
C GLY A 162 3.09 -9.05 -7.82
N HIS A 163 2.02 -9.40 -8.51
CA HIS A 163 0.89 -10.14 -7.95
C HIS A 163 1.34 -11.47 -7.33
N GLY A 164 0.78 -11.85 -6.20
CA GLY A 164 1.09 -13.11 -5.54
C GLY A 164 2.48 -13.21 -4.92
N ALA A 165 3.29 -12.15 -4.95
CA ALA A 165 4.64 -12.16 -4.40
C ALA A 165 4.64 -12.27 -2.87
N VAL A 166 5.72 -12.84 -2.34
CA VAL A 166 5.97 -12.96 -0.89
C VAL A 166 7.29 -12.28 -0.56
N ILE A 167 7.24 -11.34 0.39
CA ILE A 167 8.42 -10.67 0.92
C ILE A 167 8.68 -11.19 2.33
N GLY A 168 9.82 -11.82 2.54
CA GLY A 168 10.23 -12.35 3.83
C GLY A 168 10.37 -11.25 4.89
N ALA A 169 10.23 -11.64 6.16
CA ALA A 169 10.42 -10.70 7.27
C ALA A 169 11.83 -10.10 7.25
N ARG A 170 11.93 -8.79 7.56
CA ARG A 170 13.18 -8.02 7.56
C ARG A 170 13.95 -8.01 6.24
N ALA A 171 13.30 -8.33 5.12
CA ALA A 171 13.92 -8.24 3.81
C ALA A 171 14.15 -6.78 3.39
N LEU A 172 15.32 -6.48 2.81
CA LEU A 172 15.61 -5.20 2.17
C LEU A 172 15.39 -5.33 0.66
N VAL A 173 14.22 -4.92 0.18
CA VAL A 173 13.81 -5.04 -1.22
C VAL A 173 14.28 -3.81 -2.00
N THR A 174 15.28 -3.97 -2.85
CA THR A 174 15.93 -2.88 -3.59
C THR A 174 15.62 -2.86 -5.09
N ARG A 175 14.94 -3.90 -5.61
CA ARG A 175 14.59 -4.08 -7.02
C ARG A 175 13.16 -4.59 -7.14
N ASP A 176 12.61 -4.56 -8.34
CA ASP A 176 11.31 -5.14 -8.64
C ASP A 176 11.26 -6.62 -8.25
N VAL A 177 10.10 -7.03 -7.75
CA VAL A 177 9.82 -8.41 -7.36
C VAL A 177 8.85 -9.00 -8.39
N PRO A 178 9.24 -10.05 -9.11
CA PRO A 178 8.37 -10.69 -10.09
C PRO A 178 7.07 -11.25 -9.46
N PRO A 179 5.99 -11.42 -10.24
CA PRO A 179 4.79 -12.09 -9.77
C PRO A 179 5.09 -13.47 -9.19
N TYR A 180 4.44 -13.81 -8.10
CA TYR A 180 4.56 -15.08 -7.37
C TYR A 180 5.98 -15.45 -6.91
N ALA A 181 6.94 -14.52 -6.99
CA ALA A 181 8.27 -14.74 -6.42
C ALA A 181 8.26 -14.64 -4.89
N ILE A 182 9.02 -15.48 -4.23
CA ILE A 182 9.34 -15.40 -2.81
C ILE A 182 10.75 -14.81 -2.69
N VAL A 183 10.84 -13.64 -2.05
CA VAL A 183 12.10 -12.94 -1.84
C VAL A 183 12.41 -12.77 -0.36
N ALA A 184 13.68 -12.90 0.02
CA ALA A 184 14.14 -12.69 1.38
C ALA A 184 15.61 -12.23 1.42
N GLY A 185 16.05 -11.73 2.56
CA GLY A 185 17.43 -11.30 2.81
C GLY A 185 17.67 -9.80 2.67
N SER A 186 18.92 -9.38 2.90
CA SER A 186 19.37 -7.99 2.81
C SER A 186 20.71 -7.92 2.04
N PRO A 187 20.73 -7.49 0.77
CA PRO A 187 19.55 -7.18 -0.06
C PRO A 187 18.73 -8.44 -0.40
N ALA A 188 17.41 -8.24 -0.59
CA ALA A 188 16.51 -9.33 -0.92
C ALA A 188 16.84 -9.97 -2.28
N LYS A 189 16.82 -11.29 -2.29
CA LYS A 189 17.01 -12.12 -3.51
C LYS A 189 15.83 -13.07 -3.66
N ILE A 190 15.54 -13.48 -4.89
CA ILE A 190 14.56 -14.51 -5.17
C ILE A 190 15.07 -15.82 -4.58
N ILE A 191 14.30 -16.42 -3.69
CA ILE A 191 14.57 -17.74 -3.09
C ILE A 191 13.99 -18.82 -3.99
N ARG A 192 12.74 -18.63 -4.41
CA ARG A 192 12.00 -19.49 -5.35
C ARG A 192 10.73 -18.79 -5.80
N TYR A 193 10.03 -19.38 -6.73
CA TYR A 193 8.64 -19.02 -7.04
C TYR A 193 7.66 -19.90 -6.23
N ARG A 194 6.43 -19.41 -6.04
CA ARG A 194 5.35 -20.18 -5.37
C ARG A 194 4.94 -21.38 -6.20
N PHE A 195 4.93 -21.23 -7.52
CA PHE A 195 4.47 -22.18 -8.52
C PHE A 195 5.41 -22.21 -9.71
N ASP A 196 5.21 -23.16 -10.63
CA ASP A 196 5.86 -23.18 -11.93
C ASP A 196 5.36 -22.05 -12.85
N GLU A 197 6.05 -21.84 -13.96
CA GLU A 197 5.80 -20.74 -14.88
C GLU A 197 4.42 -20.83 -15.55
N GLU A 198 3.98 -22.03 -15.91
CA GLU A 198 2.69 -22.27 -16.54
C GLU A 198 1.54 -21.92 -15.57
N THR A 199 1.60 -22.41 -14.35
CA THR A 199 0.65 -22.08 -13.28
C THR A 199 0.62 -20.58 -12.99
N ILE A 200 1.78 -19.92 -12.93
CA ILE A 200 1.86 -18.46 -12.72
C ILE A 200 1.19 -17.72 -13.87
N ALA A 201 1.48 -18.09 -15.10
CA ALA A 201 0.91 -17.45 -16.29
C ALA A 201 -0.63 -17.58 -16.29
N ARG A 202 -1.15 -18.75 -15.97
CA ARG A 202 -2.58 -19.03 -15.91
C ARG A 202 -3.27 -18.25 -14.77
N LEU A 203 -2.68 -18.22 -13.58
CA LEU A 203 -3.20 -17.44 -12.45
C LEU A 203 -3.25 -15.93 -12.75
N LEU A 204 -2.23 -15.41 -13.45
CA LEU A 204 -2.20 -14.01 -13.89
C LEU A 204 -3.29 -13.72 -14.92
N SER A 205 -3.55 -14.61 -15.86
CA SER A 205 -4.61 -14.51 -16.86
C SER A 205 -6.00 -14.52 -16.20
N LEU A 206 -6.26 -15.45 -15.31
CA LEU A 206 -7.52 -15.57 -14.57
C LEU A 206 -7.76 -14.38 -13.64
N ALA A 207 -6.70 -13.79 -13.09
CA ALA A 207 -6.74 -12.63 -12.20
C ALA A 207 -7.81 -12.78 -11.11
N TRP A 208 -7.77 -13.88 -10.38
CA TRP A 208 -8.78 -14.31 -9.40
C TRP A 208 -9.12 -13.25 -8.35
N TRP A 209 -8.22 -12.37 -8.01
CA TRP A 209 -8.43 -11.24 -7.09
C TRP A 209 -9.44 -10.18 -7.59
N ARG A 210 -9.95 -10.31 -8.81
CA ARG A 210 -11.02 -9.47 -9.36
C ARG A 210 -12.40 -9.89 -8.84
N PHE A 211 -12.54 -11.08 -8.28
CA PHE A 211 -13.77 -11.66 -7.77
C PHE A 211 -13.87 -11.52 -6.25
N LYS A 212 -15.03 -11.75 -5.67
CA LYS A 212 -15.19 -11.89 -4.21
C LYS A 212 -14.75 -13.31 -3.81
N PHE A 213 -14.17 -13.43 -2.61
CA PHE A 213 -13.83 -14.77 -2.10
C PHE A 213 -15.06 -15.69 -2.00
N THR A 214 -16.27 -15.11 -1.79
CA THR A 214 -17.52 -15.86 -1.78
C THR A 214 -17.95 -16.39 -3.16
N ASP A 215 -17.44 -15.84 -4.24
CA ASP A 215 -17.65 -16.36 -5.59
C ASP A 215 -16.82 -17.63 -5.85
N LEU A 216 -15.81 -17.87 -4.98
CA LEU A 216 -14.82 -18.95 -5.07
C LEU A 216 -15.04 -20.04 -3.98
N HIS A 217 -16.14 -19.96 -3.22
CA HIS A 217 -16.35 -20.74 -1.98
C HIS A 217 -16.42 -22.26 -2.18
N ASP A 218 -16.77 -22.70 -3.36
CA ASP A 218 -16.90 -24.10 -3.77
C ASP A 218 -15.68 -24.64 -4.55
N LEU A 219 -14.65 -23.80 -4.73
CA LEU A 219 -13.38 -24.21 -5.33
C LEU A 219 -12.38 -24.55 -4.21
N ASP A 220 -11.72 -25.69 -4.32
CA ASP A 220 -10.68 -26.08 -3.37
C ASP A 220 -9.38 -25.27 -3.61
N PRO A 221 -8.98 -24.35 -2.72
CA PRO A 221 -7.76 -23.57 -2.91
C PRO A 221 -6.48 -24.37 -2.69
N THR A 222 -6.57 -25.65 -2.28
CA THR A 222 -5.40 -26.53 -2.07
C THR A 222 -5.12 -27.37 -3.31
N ASP A 223 -6.09 -27.56 -4.20
CA ASP A 223 -5.90 -28.16 -5.52
C ASP A 223 -5.82 -27.07 -6.59
N MET A 224 -4.62 -26.69 -6.95
CA MET A 224 -4.36 -25.55 -7.85
C MET A 224 -4.97 -25.76 -9.24
N GLN A 225 -4.88 -26.97 -9.78
CA GLN A 225 -5.39 -27.27 -11.11
C GLN A 225 -6.91 -27.23 -11.11
N ALA A 226 -7.56 -27.95 -10.19
CA ALA A 226 -9.01 -27.97 -10.05
C ALA A 226 -9.57 -26.56 -9.74
N PHE A 227 -8.86 -25.77 -8.92
CA PHE A 227 -9.22 -24.38 -8.66
C PHE A 227 -9.23 -23.53 -9.93
N MET A 228 -8.17 -23.60 -10.74
CA MET A 228 -8.05 -22.82 -11.98
C MET A 228 -9.10 -23.25 -13.01
N ASP A 229 -9.34 -24.55 -13.18
CA ASP A 229 -10.33 -25.10 -14.10
C ASP A 229 -11.74 -24.66 -13.68
N GLY A 230 -12.07 -24.80 -12.40
CA GLY A 230 -13.36 -24.40 -11.86
C GLY A 230 -13.60 -22.89 -11.95
N LEU A 231 -12.57 -22.07 -11.73
CA LEU A 231 -12.66 -20.62 -11.85
C LEU A 231 -12.90 -20.22 -13.31
N GLU A 232 -12.18 -20.80 -14.25
CA GLU A 232 -12.34 -20.56 -15.70
C GLU A 232 -13.77 -20.92 -16.15
N ALA A 233 -14.26 -22.10 -15.77
CA ALA A 233 -15.62 -22.54 -16.08
C ALA A 233 -16.69 -21.57 -15.53
N LYS A 234 -16.50 -21.02 -14.32
CA LYS A 234 -17.41 -20.02 -13.76
C LYS A 234 -17.37 -18.69 -14.49
N ILE A 235 -16.20 -18.28 -14.98
CA ILE A 235 -16.04 -17.05 -15.78
C ILE A 235 -16.74 -17.24 -17.13
N ASP A 236 -16.44 -18.32 -17.84
CA ASP A 236 -16.94 -18.59 -19.18
C ASP A 236 -18.47 -18.79 -19.22
N SER A 237 -19.01 -19.41 -18.18
CA SER A 237 -20.49 -19.55 -18.03
C SER A 237 -21.19 -18.26 -17.59
N GLY A 238 -20.45 -17.21 -17.25
CA GLY A 238 -21.01 -15.96 -16.73
C GLY A 238 -21.59 -16.07 -15.31
N LEU A 239 -21.34 -17.17 -14.60
CA LEU A 239 -21.80 -17.38 -13.23
C LEU A 239 -21.23 -16.35 -12.27
N ILE A 240 -19.99 -15.94 -12.50
CA ILE A 240 -19.30 -14.88 -11.77
C ILE A 240 -18.78 -13.82 -12.70
N SER A 241 -18.68 -12.58 -12.22
CA SER A 241 -18.13 -11.47 -12.99
C SER A 241 -17.17 -10.63 -12.14
N PRO A 242 -16.14 -10.07 -12.79
CA PRO A 242 -15.20 -9.19 -12.09
C PRO A 242 -15.90 -8.01 -11.40
N ARG A 243 -15.58 -7.77 -10.15
CA ARG A 243 -16.13 -6.64 -9.39
C ARG A 243 -15.37 -5.35 -9.65
N SER A 244 -16.10 -4.34 -10.09
CA SER A 244 -15.65 -2.95 -10.04
C SER A 244 -16.01 -2.36 -8.67
N TRP A 245 -15.04 -2.34 -7.75
CA TRP A 245 -15.21 -1.66 -6.48
C TRP A 245 -15.05 -0.16 -6.68
N LYS A 246 -16.10 0.62 -6.38
CA LYS A 246 -15.98 2.09 -6.38
C LYS A 246 -15.08 2.49 -5.23
N ARG A 247 -13.95 3.08 -5.54
CA ARG A 247 -13.05 3.70 -4.56
C ARG A 247 -13.77 4.83 -3.83
N CYS A 248 -13.49 4.96 -2.55
CA CYS A 248 -14.13 5.93 -1.68
C CYS A 248 -13.31 7.22 -1.55
#